data_49b34ebad4a1781ad911997f03852ba0
#
_entry.id   49b34ebad4a1781ad911997f03852ba0
#
_cell.length_a   1.000
_cell.length_b   1.000
_cell.length_c   1.000
_cell.angle_alpha   90.00
_cell.angle_beta   90.00
_cell.angle_gamma   90.00
#
_symmetry.space_group_name_H-M   'P 1'
#
loop_
_entity.id
_entity.type
_entity.pdbx_description
1 polymer ?
#
loop_
_entity_poly.entity_id
_entity_poly.type
_entity_poly.pdbx_seq_one_letter_code
_entity_poly.pdbx_strand_id
1 'polypeptide(L)'
;MYDLLSRIHKGTSEDLKLVYTYEESFGYVFFVLGGSGFIYRIVINKKYQRCNCDDYYNHKNLCKHILFILFKVLRLYKLTEDNKIYLRRKQTDLYKFTDFIKDNKFCELDWNLFKNNFYNINIKANFFNKTISEKFTNFFRKFNYMAKKSIHSVCKECPICKQKTKYAIRCDTCKSYFHSECIFEWLESIITKRCPVCRSDCWEVIYPYSHLLKNDKIPLDSIYNIK
;
A
#
# COMPACT_ATOMS: atom_id res chain seq x y z
N MET A 1 -18.68 -2.00 18.23
CA MET A 1 -19.25 -3.13 17.44
C MET A 1 -19.86 -2.64 16.11
N TYR A 2 -20.80 -1.70 16.12
CA TYR A 2 -21.40 -1.12 14.90
C TYR A 2 -20.38 -0.62 13.88
N ASP A 3 -19.28 -0.03 14.31
CA ASP A 3 -18.23 0.48 13.44
C ASP A 3 -17.53 -0.63 12.60
N LEU A 4 -17.22 -1.78 13.19
CA LEU A 4 -16.56 -2.88 12.46
C LEU A 4 -17.48 -3.53 11.42
N LEU A 5 -18.75 -3.78 11.75
CA LEU A 5 -19.73 -4.28 10.79
C LEU A 5 -19.91 -3.32 9.62
N SER A 6 -20.05 -2.01 9.91
CA SER A 6 -20.11 -0.97 8.87
C SER A 6 -18.88 -1.01 7.95
N ARG A 7 -17.69 -1.18 8.51
CA ARG A 7 -16.43 -1.30 7.73
C ARG A 7 -16.38 -2.58 6.88
N ILE A 8 -16.87 -3.71 7.41
CA ILE A 8 -16.98 -4.97 6.65
C ILE A 8 -17.94 -4.77 5.49
N HIS A 9 -19.13 -4.21 5.73
CA HIS A 9 -20.09 -3.91 4.67
C HIS A 9 -19.48 -3.00 3.61
N LYS A 10 -18.83 -1.90 3.99
CA LYS A 10 -18.13 -1.01 3.05
C LYS A 10 -17.05 -1.76 2.26
N GLY A 11 -16.25 -2.59 2.93
CA GLY A 11 -15.22 -3.40 2.26
C GLY A 11 -15.76 -4.43 1.28
N THR A 12 -16.98 -4.92 1.50
CA THR A 12 -17.58 -5.96 0.64
C THR A 12 -18.55 -5.41 -0.42
N SER A 13 -19.20 -4.27 -0.18
CA SER A 13 -20.20 -3.68 -1.09
C SER A 13 -19.67 -2.54 -1.94
N GLU A 14 -18.73 -1.73 -1.44
CA GLU A 14 -18.15 -0.64 -2.23
C GLU A 14 -17.39 -1.19 -3.45
N ASP A 15 -17.33 -0.37 -4.51
CA ASP A 15 -16.61 -0.71 -5.75
C ASP A 15 -15.09 -0.56 -5.59
N LEU A 16 -14.53 -1.30 -4.65
CA LEU A 16 -13.08 -1.40 -4.48
C LEU A 16 -12.49 -2.35 -5.53
N LYS A 17 -11.36 -1.96 -6.12
CA LYS A 17 -10.68 -2.78 -7.13
C LYS A 17 -9.27 -3.16 -6.68
N LEU A 18 -8.95 -4.44 -6.76
CA LEU A 18 -7.58 -4.91 -6.66
C LEU A 18 -6.82 -4.46 -7.91
N VAL A 19 -5.72 -3.76 -7.73
CA VAL A 19 -4.91 -3.20 -8.82
C VAL A 19 -3.65 -4.04 -9.05
N TYR A 20 -2.95 -4.35 -7.97
CA TYR A 20 -1.69 -5.08 -8.05
C TYR A 20 -1.39 -5.80 -6.72
N THR A 21 -0.64 -6.89 -6.80
CA THR A 21 -0.20 -7.62 -5.60
C THR A 21 1.15 -8.29 -5.85
N TYR A 22 1.96 -8.39 -4.81
CA TYR A 22 3.24 -9.09 -4.83
C TYR A 22 3.65 -9.54 -3.42
N GLU A 23 4.59 -10.47 -3.37
CA GLU A 23 5.19 -10.96 -2.13
C GLU A 23 6.52 -10.25 -1.87
N GLU A 24 6.75 -9.88 -0.61
CA GLU A 24 7.98 -9.30 -0.09
C GLU A 24 8.49 -10.14 1.09
N SER A 25 9.76 -9.98 1.43
CA SER A 25 10.38 -10.67 2.58
C SER A 25 9.67 -10.42 3.91
N PHE A 26 8.98 -9.29 4.05
CA PHE A 26 8.24 -8.89 5.25
C PHE A 26 6.73 -9.20 5.19
N GLY A 27 6.19 -9.68 4.06
CA GLY A 27 4.77 -10.00 3.90
C GLY A 27 4.22 -9.83 2.51
N TYR A 28 2.90 -9.82 2.40
CA TYR A 28 2.16 -9.71 1.14
C TYR A 28 1.62 -8.30 0.98
N VAL A 29 1.89 -7.70 -0.18
CA VAL A 29 1.50 -6.33 -0.51
C VAL A 29 0.38 -6.34 -1.53
N PHE A 30 -0.64 -5.53 -1.28
CA PHE A 30 -1.79 -5.32 -2.16
C PHE A 30 -1.95 -3.84 -2.43
N PHE A 31 -2.28 -3.51 -3.66
CA PHE A 31 -2.68 -2.16 -4.05
C PHE A 31 -4.16 -2.18 -4.43
N VAL A 32 -4.95 -1.34 -3.78
CA VAL A 32 -6.41 -1.29 -3.92
C VAL A 32 -6.83 0.12 -4.30
N LEU A 33 -7.53 0.26 -5.42
CA LEU A 33 -8.19 1.49 -5.80
C LEU A 33 -9.47 1.64 -4.99
N GLY A 34 -9.59 2.75 -4.28
CA GLY A 34 -10.79 3.16 -3.56
C GLY A 34 -11.70 4.07 -4.39
N GLY A 35 -12.94 4.23 -3.96
CA GLY A 35 -13.92 5.10 -4.61
C GLY A 35 -13.55 6.60 -4.65
N SER A 36 -12.57 7.02 -3.85
CA SER A 36 -12.01 8.38 -3.85
C SER A 36 -10.97 8.64 -4.96
N GLY A 37 -10.71 7.67 -5.85
CA GLY A 37 -9.72 7.81 -6.91
C GLY A 37 -8.27 7.66 -6.45
N PHE A 38 -8.05 7.16 -5.23
CA PHE A 38 -6.70 6.86 -4.73
C PHE A 38 -6.45 5.36 -4.68
N ILE A 39 -5.20 4.98 -4.95
CA ILE A 39 -4.71 3.62 -4.77
C ILE A 39 -4.00 3.53 -3.41
N TYR A 40 -4.46 2.62 -2.58
CA TYR A 40 -3.97 2.39 -1.23
C TYR A 40 -3.08 1.16 -1.18
N ARG A 41 -1.98 1.28 -0.43
CA ARG A 41 -1.06 0.17 -0.18
C ARG A 41 -1.44 -0.54 1.11
N ILE A 42 -1.69 -1.84 1.01
CA ILE A 42 -1.99 -2.72 2.13
C ILE A 42 -0.85 -3.73 2.28
N VAL A 43 -0.36 -3.91 3.50
CA VAL A 43 0.64 -4.93 3.84
C VAL A 43 0.02 -5.88 4.83
N ILE A 44 0.07 -7.16 4.53
CA ILE A 44 -0.43 -8.23 5.40
C ILE A 44 0.67 -9.25 5.62
N ASN A 45 1.00 -9.51 6.89
CA ASN A 45 1.84 -10.64 7.26
C ASN A 45 1.23 -11.38 8.47
N LYS A 46 1.93 -12.43 8.93
CA LYS A 46 1.43 -13.27 10.04
C LYS A 46 1.22 -12.48 11.35
N LYS A 47 1.95 -11.38 11.55
CA LYS A 47 2.00 -10.60 12.79
C LYS A 47 1.18 -9.32 12.76
N TYR A 48 0.94 -8.72 11.59
CA TYR A 48 0.23 -7.46 11.47
C TYR A 48 -0.40 -7.25 10.09
N GLN A 49 -1.38 -6.35 10.04
CA GLN A 49 -1.96 -5.80 8.83
C GLN A 49 -1.86 -4.28 8.89
N ARG A 50 -1.48 -3.65 7.79
CA ARG A 50 -1.33 -2.19 7.68
C ARG A 50 -1.95 -1.68 6.38
N CYS A 51 -2.51 -0.48 6.44
CA CYS A 51 -2.97 0.27 5.27
C CYS A 51 -2.51 1.72 5.40
N ASN A 52 -2.19 2.36 4.29
CA ASN A 52 -1.83 3.78 4.27
C ASN A 52 -3.04 4.73 4.10
N CYS A 53 -4.28 4.27 4.33
CA CYS A 53 -5.45 5.13 4.34
C CYS A 53 -5.61 5.89 5.66
N ASP A 54 -6.27 7.04 5.58
CA ASP A 54 -6.50 7.93 6.73
C ASP A 54 -7.26 7.23 7.88
N ASP A 55 -8.24 6.37 7.55
CA ASP A 55 -9.00 5.61 8.54
C ASP A 55 -8.09 4.66 9.35
N TYR A 56 -7.20 3.92 8.69
CA TYR A 56 -6.23 3.07 9.39
C TYR A 56 -5.21 3.91 10.17
N TYR A 57 -4.73 5.02 9.59
CA TYR A 57 -3.73 5.88 10.23
C TYR A 57 -4.26 6.46 11.55
N ASN A 58 -5.49 6.96 11.54
CA ASN A 58 -6.09 7.63 12.70
C ASN A 58 -6.55 6.66 13.79
N HIS A 59 -7.08 5.51 13.42
CA HIS A 59 -7.74 4.60 14.37
C HIS A 59 -6.95 3.31 14.65
N LYS A 60 -5.92 3.00 13.85
CA LYS A 60 -5.13 1.75 13.90
C LYS A 60 -5.98 0.48 13.86
N ASN A 61 -7.20 0.59 13.34
CA ASN A 61 -8.16 -0.50 13.23
C ASN A 61 -8.21 -1.05 11.80
N LEU A 62 -8.87 -2.19 11.64
CA LEU A 62 -9.14 -2.74 10.31
C LEU A 62 -10.00 -1.78 9.50
N CYS A 63 -9.39 -1.16 8.50
CA CYS A 63 -10.10 -0.32 7.56
C CYS A 63 -10.81 -1.15 6.48
N LYS A 64 -11.73 -0.53 5.75
CA LYS A 64 -12.46 -1.19 4.65
C LYS A 64 -11.54 -1.82 3.59
N HIS A 65 -10.36 -1.28 3.34
CA HIS A 65 -9.41 -1.79 2.35
C HIS A 65 -8.77 -3.12 2.80
N ILE A 66 -8.40 -3.27 4.07
CA ILE A 66 -7.93 -4.54 4.65
C ILE A 66 -9.06 -5.57 4.61
N LEU A 67 -10.27 -5.17 5.03
CA LEU A 67 -11.44 -6.05 5.04
C LEU A 67 -11.83 -6.50 3.62
N PHE A 68 -11.73 -5.63 2.62
CA PHE A 68 -11.90 -6.00 1.21
C PHE A 68 -10.95 -7.14 0.81
N ILE A 69 -9.66 -7.04 1.18
CA ILE A 69 -8.69 -8.10 0.89
C ILE A 69 -9.08 -9.41 1.59
N LEU A 70 -9.40 -9.36 2.88
CA LEU A 70 -9.69 -10.56 3.66
C LEU A 70 -11.00 -11.25 3.25
N PHE A 71 -12.05 -10.51 2.96
CA PHE A 71 -13.38 -11.05 2.67
C PHE A 71 -13.60 -11.30 1.18
N LYS A 72 -13.24 -10.37 0.32
CA LYS A 72 -13.61 -10.40 -1.11
C LYS A 72 -12.52 -10.98 -1.99
N VAL A 73 -11.27 -10.56 -1.79
CA VAL A 73 -10.14 -11.01 -2.62
C VAL A 73 -9.67 -12.40 -2.19
N LEU A 74 -9.27 -12.55 -0.94
CA LEU A 74 -8.75 -13.81 -0.41
C LEU A 74 -9.83 -14.77 0.08
N ARG A 75 -11.05 -14.29 0.29
CA ARG A 75 -12.20 -15.09 0.76
C ARG A 75 -11.87 -15.92 2.01
N LEU A 76 -11.07 -15.37 2.90
CA LEU A 76 -10.74 -16.03 4.18
C LEU A 76 -11.94 -16.06 5.11
N TYR A 77 -12.75 -15.01 5.06
CA TYR A 77 -13.94 -14.84 5.87
C TYR A 77 -15.16 -14.63 4.98
N LYS A 78 -16.32 -15.04 5.46
CA LYS A 78 -17.61 -14.83 4.84
C LYS A 78 -18.55 -14.18 5.87
N LEU A 79 -19.19 -13.08 5.48
CA LEU A 79 -20.29 -12.50 6.22
C LEU A 79 -21.60 -13.03 5.65
N THR A 80 -22.50 -13.45 6.53
CA THR A 80 -23.85 -13.90 6.16
C THR A 80 -24.87 -12.76 6.35
N GLU A 81 -26.10 -12.96 5.87
CA GLU A 81 -27.20 -11.99 6.00
C GLU A 81 -27.54 -11.67 7.46
N ASP A 82 -27.38 -12.64 8.38
CA ASP A 82 -27.55 -12.45 9.84
C ASP A 82 -26.30 -11.85 10.50
N ASN A 83 -25.39 -11.25 9.75
CA ASN A 83 -24.16 -10.63 10.25
C ASN A 83 -23.21 -11.58 11.02
N LYS A 84 -23.30 -12.89 10.77
CA LYS A 84 -22.37 -13.87 11.32
C LYS A 84 -21.14 -14.00 10.41
N ILE A 85 -19.97 -14.10 11.02
CA ILE A 85 -18.70 -14.26 10.30
C ILE A 85 -18.31 -15.73 10.35
N TYR A 86 -17.97 -16.28 9.20
CA TYR A 86 -17.49 -17.64 9.05
C TYR A 86 -16.04 -17.68 8.56
N LEU A 87 -15.23 -18.47 9.24
CA LEU A 87 -13.91 -18.87 8.82
C LEU A 87 -13.94 -20.35 8.50
N ARG A 88 -13.66 -20.76 7.26
CA ARG A 88 -13.61 -22.19 6.85
C ARG A 88 -14.84 -23.00 7.26
N ARG A 89 -16.03 -22.46 7.15
CA ARG A 89 -17.27 -23.10 7.60
C ARG A 89 -17.46 -23.18 9.12
N LYS A 90 -16.52 -22.71 9.94
CA LYS A 90 -16.75 -22.55 11.38
C LYS A 90 -17.26 -21.16 11.66
N GLN A 91 -18.41 -21.09 12.35
CA GLN A 91 -18.94 -19.81 12.82
C GLN A 91 -17.98 -19.26 13.87
N THR A 92 -17.64 -17.98 13.73
CA THR A 92 -16.99 -17.19 14.78
C THR A 92 -17.88 -15.99 15.07
N ASP A 93 -18.03 -15.63 16.31
CA ASP A 93 -18.75 -14.40 16.62
C ASP A 93 -17.88 -13.17 16.27
N LEU A 94 -18.56 -12.03 16.13
CA LEU A 94 -17.91 -10.79 15.74
C LEU A 94 -16.85 -10.34 16.77
N TYR A 95 -17.05 -10.68 18.06
CA TYR A 95 -16.10 -10.34 19.11
C TYR A 95 -14.82 -11.14 18.96
N LYS A 96 -14.90 -12.47 18.79
CA LYS A 96 -13.73 -13.33 18.53
C LYS A 96 -12.98 -12.95 17.27
N PHE A 97 -13.71 -12.54 16.24
CA PHE A 97 -13.09 -11.99 15.02
C PHE A 97 -12.35 -10.69 15.32
N THR A 98 -12.93 -9.80 16.13
CA THR A 98 -12.31 -8.53 16.53
C THR A 98 -11.07 -8.77 17.37
N ASP A 99 -11.12 -9.68 18.33
CA ASP A 99 -9.99 -10.02 19.18
C ASP A 99 -8.89 -10.74 18.40
N PHE A 100 -9.25 -11.68 17.55
CA PHE A 100 -8.34 -12.35 16.63
C PHE A 100 -7.56 -11.36 15.75
N ILE A 101 -8.20 -10.27 15.30
CA ILE A 101 -7.59 -9.26 14.46
C ILE A 101 -6.89 -8.17 15.26
N LYS A 102 -7.35 -7.83 16.47
CA LYS A 102 -6.66 -6.91 17.39
C LYS A 102 -5.32 -7.46 17.85
N ASP A 103 -5.25 -8.75 18.10
CA ASP A 103 -3.99 -9.43 18.42
C ASP A 103 -3.05 -9.54 17.23
N ASN A 104 -3.51 -9.14 16.03
CA ASN A 104 -2.76 -9.12 14.79
C ASN A 104 -2.04 -10.44 14.45
N LYS A 105 -2.56 -11.58 14.91
CA LYS A 105 -1.88 -12.87 14.75
C LYS A 105 -2.77 -13.85 13.98
N PHE A 106 -2.44 -14.11 12.74
CA PHE A 106 -2.96 -15.31 12.09
C PHE A 106 -2.42 -16.55 12.80
N CYS A 107 -3.30 -17.49 13.13
CA CYS A 107 -2.82 -18.82 13.53
C CYS A 107 -2.15 -19.52 12.34
N GLU A 108 -1.33 -20.54 12.60
CA GLU A 108 -0.56 -21.23 11.53
C GLU A 108 -1.47 -21.76 10.42
N LEU A 109 -2.61 -22.33 10.80
CA LEU A 109 -3.56 -22.92 9.88
C LEU A 109 -4.20 -21.86 8.97
N ASP A 110 -4.55 -20.70 9.51
CA ASP A 110 -5.16 -19.59 8.75
C ASP A 110 -4.14 -18.87 7.89
N TRP A 111 -2.88 -18.83 8.35
CA TRP A 111 -1.79 -18.29 7.56
C TRP A 111 -1.48 -19.14 6.32
N ASN A 112 -1.55 -20.46 6.44
CA ASN A 112 -1.39 -21.35 5.30
C ASN A 112 -2.54 -21.24 4.30
N LEU A 113 -3.79 -21.05 4.79
CA LEU A 113 -4.92 -20.74 3.91
C LEU A 113 -4.75 -19.39 3.23
N PHE A 114 -4.26 -18.38 3.94
CA PHE A 114 -3.96 -17.08 3.38
C PHE A 114 -3.00 -17.20 2.20
N LYS A 115 -1.86 -17.87 2.38
CA LYS A 115 -0.88 -18.08 1.32
C LYS A 115 -1.49 -18.80 0.11
N ASN A 116 -2.20 -19.90 0.37
CA ASN A 116 -2.84 -20.65 -0.72
C ASN A 116 -3.81 -19.77 -1.51
N ASN A 117 -4.64 -18.98 -0.83
CA ASN A 117 -5.60 -18.10 -1.50
C ASN A 117 -4.91 -16.92 -2.21
N PHE A 118 -3.77 -16.43 -1.69
CA PHE A 118 -2.98 -15.39 -2.33
C PHE A 118 -2.47 -15.85 -3.70
N TYR A 119 -1.88 -17.03 -3.80
CA TYR A 119 -1.37 -17.56 -5.08
C TYR A 119 -2.49 -17.95 -6.06
N ASN A 120 -3.72 -18.11 -5.57
CA ASN A 120 -4.89 -18.47 -6.37
C ASN A 120 -5.89 -17.31 -6.53
N ILE A 121 -5.44 -16.04 -6.45
CA ILE A 121 -6.33 -14.89 -6.65
C ILE A 121 -6.92 -14.93 -8.05
N ASN A 122 -8.26 -14.89 -8.10
CA ASN A 122 -8.99 -14.90 -9.37
C ASN A 122 -8.95 -13.52 -10.04
N ILE A 123 -8.06 -13.35 -11.00
CA ILE A 123 -7.91 -12.11 -11.79
C ILE A 123 -9.09 -11.82 -12.74
N LYS A 124 -9.99 -12.77 -12.95
CA LYS A 124 -11.22 -12.57 -13.74
C LYS A 124 -12.41 -12.09 -12.88
N ALA A 125 -12.24 -11.99 -11.57
CA ALA A 125 -13.30 -11.53 -10.68
C ALA A 125 -13.60 -10.04 -10.86
N ASN A 126 -14.86 -9.65 -10.58
CA ASN A 126 -15.34 -8.26 -10.75
C ASN A 126 -14.56 -7.21 -9.94
N PHE A 127 -13.85 -7.64 -8.90
CA PHE A 127 -13.00 -6.75 -8.10
C PHE A 127 -11.63 -6.47 -8.75
N PHE A 128 -11.31 -7.08 -9.89
CA PHE A 128 -10.05 -6.84 -10.62
C PHE A 128 -10.31 -6.00 -11.86
N ASN A 129 -9.56 -4.91 -12.02
CA ASN A 129 -9.61 -4.07 -13.20
C ASN A 129 -8.32 -4.25 -14.02
N LYS A 130 -8.42 -4.97 -15.13
CA LYS A 130 -7.28 -5.31 -15.99
C LYS A 130 -6.54 -4.09 -16.51
N THR A 131 -7.25 -3.09 -17.01
CA THR A 131 -6.64 -1.89 -17.61
C THR A 131 -5.84 -1.09 -16.59
N ILE A 132 -6.42 -0.87 -15.41
CA ILE A 132 -5.73 -0.16 -14.32
C ILE A 132 -4.55 -0.98 -13.82
N SER A 133 -4.70 -2.31 -13.70
CA SER A 133 -3.63 -3.21 -13.29
C SER A 133 -2.43 -3.18 -14.24
N GLU A 134 -2.66 -3.21 -15.55
CA GLU A 134 -1.60 -3.14 -16.56
C GLU A 134 -0.85 -1.81 -16.48
N LYS A 135 -1.56 -0.69 -16.37
CA LYS A 135 -0.95 0.64 -16.21
C LYS A 135 -0.17 0.74 -14.90
N PHE A 136 -0.74 0.27 -13.79
CA PHE A 136 -0.05 0.24 -12.51
C PHE A 136 1.19 -0.66 -12.52
N THR A 137 1.13 -1.81 -13.18
CA THR A 137 2.27 -2.71 -13.32
C THR A 137 3.42 -2.03 -14.06
N ASN A 138 3.14 -1.29 -15.13
CA ASN A 138 4.15 -0.54 -15.87
C ASN A 138 4.73 0.61 -15.01
N PHE A 139 3.86 1.35 -14.32
CA PHE A 139 4.26 2.38 -13.36
C PHE A 139 5.18 1.79 -12.28
N PHE A 140 4.80 0.67 -11.65
CA PHE A 140 5.55 0.03 -10.57
C PHE A 140 6.88 -0.56 -11.04
N ARG A 141 6.94 -1.12 -12.27
CA ARG A 141 8.21 -1.59 -12.87
C ARG A 141 9.19 -0.44 -13.11
N LYS A 142 8.72 0.68 -13.66
CA LYS A 142 9.53 1.90 -13.82
C LYS A 142 10.03 2.40 -12.47
N PHE A 143 9.15 2.46 -11.45
CA PHE A 143 9.52 2.80 -10.09
C PHE A 143 10.63 1.89 -9.55
N ASN A 144 10.48 0.57 -9.62
CA ASN A 144 11.48 -0.36 -9.12
C ASN A 144 12.85 -0.20 -9.81
N TYR A 145 12.85 0.05 -11.11
CA TYR A 145 14.06 0.35 -11.85
C TYR A 145 14.73 1.63 -11.34
N MET A 146 13.98 2.68 -11.13
CA MET A 146 14.47 3.97 -10.64
C MET A 146 14.93 3.89 -9.18
N ALA A 147 14.16 3.20 -8.33
CA ALA A 147 14.47 3.02 -6.91
C ALA A 147 15.80 2.29 -6.70
N LYS A 148 16.08 1.25 -7.47
CA LYS A 148 17.38 0.55 -7.43
C LYS A 148 18.57 1.44 -7.73
N LYS A 149 18.39 2.46 -8.58
CA LYS A 149 19.46 3.43 -8.91
C LYS A 149 19.58 4.56 -7.89
N SER A 150 18.48 4.95 -7.25
CA SER A 150 18.37 6.20 -6.50
C SER A 150 18.38 6.01 -4.97
N ILE A 151 17.90 4.86 -4.46
CA ILE A 151 17.87 4.61 -3.01
C ILE A 151 19.16 3.94 -2.55
N HIS A 152 19.82 4.55 -1.58
CA HIS A 152 21.07 4.08 -1.04
C HIS A 152 20.98 3.88 0.48
N SER A 153 21.51 2.76 0.98
CA SER A 153 21.73 2.56 2.41
C SER A 153 23.04 3.23 2.82
N VAL A 154 22.94 4.43 3.36
CA VAL A 154 24.12 5.25 3.73
C VAL A 154 23.86 6.03 5.01
N CYS A 155 24.91 6.27 5.78
CA CYS A 155 24.86 7.15 6.94
C CYS A 155 25.47 8.51 6.56
N LYS A 156 24.70 9.32 5.83
CA LYS A 156 25.11 10.68 5.38
C LYS A 156 24.16 11.72 5.92
N GLU A 157 24.64 12.95 6.03
CA GLU A 157 23.83 14.08 6.45
C GLU A 157 22.96 14.57 5.29
N CYS A 158 21.67 14.79 5.57
CA CYS A 158 20.74 15.39 4.62
C CYS A 158 20.96 16.90 4.56
N PRO A 159 21.26 17.48 3.37
CA PRO A 159 21.49 18.93 3.25
C PRO A 159 20.28 19.80 3.63
N ILE A 160 19.07 19.25 3.63
CA ILE A 160 17.84 19.99 3.95
C ILE A 160 17.65 20.08 5.46
N CYS A 161 17.52 18.95 6.17
CA CYS A 161 17.24 18.94 7.62
C CYS A 161 18.48 18.80 8.51
N LYS A 162 19.68 18.61 7.94
CA LYS A 162 20.95 18.44 8.66
C LYS A 162 21.03 17.20 9.55
N GLN A 163 20.10 16.27 9.41
CA GLN A 163 20.10 15.02 10.16
C GLN A 163 20.67 13.87 9.33
N LYS A 164 21.23 12.87 10.03
CA LYS A 164 21.74 11.67 9.38
C LYS A 164 20.60 10.83 8.81
N THR A 165 20.78 10.35 7.59
CA THR A 165 19.83 9.45 6.93
C THR A 165 20.35 8.02 6.89
N LYS A 166 19.49 7.04 7.18
CA LYS A 166 19.80 5.61 7.06
C LYS A 166 19.53 5.09 5.65
N TYR A 167 18.47 5.62 5.02
CA TYR A 167 18.10 5.34 3.64
C TYR A 167 17.92 6.68 2.94
N ALA A 168 18.72 6.90 1.90
CA ALA A 168 18.77 8.18 1.22
C ALA A 168 18.53 8.03 -0.27
N ILE A 169 17.89 9.06 -0.83
CA ILE A 169 17.83 9.26 -2.27
C ILE A 169 18.99 10.15 -2.67
N ARG A 170 19.75 9.74 -3.67
CA ARG A 170 20.94 10.45 -4.13
C ARG A 170 20.63 11.28 -5.37
N CYS A 171 21.09 12.52 -5.38
CA CYS A 171 21.14 13.32 -6.61
C CYS A 171 22.18 12.74 -7.58
N ASP A 172 21.77 12.48 -8.81
CA ASP A 172 22.68 11.90 -9.82
C ASP A 172 23.79 12.85 -10.28
N THR A 173 23.56 14.17 -10.16
CA THR A 173 24.52 15.20 -10.57
C THR A 173 25.55 15.46 -9.46
N CYS A 174 25.11 15.99 -8.31
CA CYS A 174 26.03 16.40 -7.23
C CYS A 174 26.33 15.32 -6.19
N LYS A 175 25.71 14.14 -6.30
CA LYS A 175 25.86 13.01 -5.40
C LYS A 175 25.45 13.29 -3.94
N SER A 176 24.78 14.41 -3.65
CA SER A 176 24.22 14.70 -2.35
C SER A 176 23.09 13.72 -2.01
N TYR A 177 22.97 13.38 -0.70
CA TYR A 177 22.01 12.41 -0.19
C TYR A 177 20.91 13.13 0.61
N PHE A 178 19.66 12.74 0.41
CA PHE A 178 18.50 13.37 1.02
C PHE A 178 17.58 12.29 1.61
N HIS A 179 16.87 12.62 2.71
CA HIS A 179 15.68 11.84 3.07
C HIS A 179 14.65 11.95 1.95
N SER A 180 13.87 10.89 1.74
CA SER A 180 12.78 10.90 0.74
C SER A 180 11.77 12.00 1.02
N GLU A 181 11.36 12.14 2.27
CA GLU A 181 10.41 13.15 2.72
C GLU A 181 10.96 14.56 2.44
N CYS A 182 12.19 14.85 2.87
CA CYS A 182 12.80 16.16 2.71
C CYS A 182 12.91 16.59 1.24
N ILE A 183 13.39 15.69 0.37
CA ILE A 183 13.56 16.07 -1.04
C ILE A 183 12.22 16.23 -1.75
N PHE A 184 11.22 15.38 -1.44
CA PHE A 184 9.92 15.52 -2.10
C PHE A 184 9.11 16.70 -1.57
N GLU A 185 9.18 17.06 -0.30
CA GLU A 185 8.62 18.30 0.23
C GLU A 185 9.26 19.53 -0.45
N TRP A 186 10.58 19.51 -0.63
CA TRP A 186 11.27 20.55 -1.39
C TRP A 186 10.75 20.65 -2.82
N LEU A 187 10.68 19.50 -3.54
CA LEU A 187 10.23 19.47 -4.93
C LEU A 187 8.73 19.84 -5.07
N GLU A 188 7.91 19.59 -4.07
CA GLU A 188 6.50 20.02 -4.04
C GLU A 188 6.38 21.53 -3.87
N SER A 189 7.28 22.16 -3.09
CA SER A 189 7.27 23.59 -2.82
C SER A 189 7.75 24.46 -3.99
N ILE A 190 8.38 23.88 -5.01
CA ILE A 190 8.96 24.61 -6.15
C ILE A 190 8.35 24.18 -7.47
N ILE A 191 8.19 25.12 -8.40
CA ILE A 191 7.66 24.88 -9.75
C ILE A 191 8.63 24.01 -10.56
N THR A 192 9.91 24.38 -10.56
CA THR A 192 10.97 23.65 -11.25
C THR A 192 11.52 22.56 -10.34
N LYS A 193 11.32 21.29 -10.68
CA LYS A 193 11.72 20.12 -9.88
C LYS A 193 13.26 19.97 -9.79
N ARG A 194 13.96 20.98 -9.27
CA ARG A 194 15.42 21.07 -9.25
C ARG A 194 16.04 20.68 -7.90
N CYS A 195 17.26 20.17 -7.97
CA CYS A 195 18.04 19.82 -6.79
C CYS A 195 18.31 21.05 -5.89
N PRO A 196 18.10 20.98 -4.56
CA PRO A 196 18.37 22.11 -3.66
C PRO A 196 19.86 22.46 -3.56
N VAL A 197 20.75 21.55 -3.89
CA VAL A 197 22.21 21.74 -3.82
C VAL A 197 22.80 22.22 -5.15
N CYS A 198 22.58 21.47 -6.24
CA CYS A 198 23.22 21.77 -7.54
C CYS A 198 22.26 22.31 -8.60
N ARG A 199 20.98 22.44 -8.28
CA ARG A 199 19.92 22.98 -9.17
C ARG A 199 19.70 22.19 -10.47
N SER A 200 20.25 20.97 -10.59
CA SER A 200 20.00 20.07 -11.72
C SER A 200 18.57 19.52 -11.71
N ASP A 201 18.08 19.15 -12.86
CA ASP A 201 16.70 18.63 -13.13
C ASP A 201 16.60 17.12 -12.98
N CYS A 202 17.62 16.47 -12.41
CA CYS A 202 17.67 15.02 -12.24
C CYS A 202 16.48 14.41 -11.45
N TRP A 203 15.72 15.24 -10.77
CA TRP A 203 14.55 14.82 -9.99
C TRP A 203 13.26 14.68 -10.81
N GLU A 204 13.19 15.25 -12.01
CA GLU A 204 12.00 15.14 -12.87
C GLU A 204 11.63 13.69 -13.18
N VAL A 205 12.63 12.82 -13.27
CA VAL A 205 12.44 11.40 -13.60
C VAL A 205 11.88 10.59 -12.42
N ILE A 206 12.26 10.92 -11.18
CA ILE A 206 11.85 10.15 -9.99
C ILE A 206 10.65 10.79 -9.27
N TYR A 207 10.43 12.08 -9.44
CA TYR A 207 9.36 12.82 -8.78
C TYR A 207 7.95 12.22 -8.99
N PRO A 208 7.56 11.73 -10.18
CA PRO A 208 6.26 11.09 -10.39
C PRO A 208 6.00 9.87 -9.49
N TYR A 209 7.05 9.29 -8.91
CA TYR A 209 6.96 8.12 -8.02
C TYR A 209 7.03 8.48 -6.52
N SER A 210 6.98 9.76 -6.19
CA SER A 210 7.09 10.26 -4.80
C SER A 210 6.12 9.59 -3.84
N HIS A 211 4.88 9.35 -4.27
CA HIS A 211 3.86 8.67 -3.46
C HIS A 211 4.26 7.26 -3.03
N LEU A 212 4.93 6.49 -3.91
CA LEU A 212 5.45 5.17 -3.55
C LEU A 212 6.62 5.25 -2.56
N LEU A 213 7.51 6.23 -2.75
CA LEU A 213 8.67 6.42 -1.88
C LEU A 213 8.28 6.92 -0.49
N LYS A 214 7.29 7.80 -0.39
CA LYS A 214 6.72 8.29 0.87
C LYS A 214 5.77 7.28 1.54
N ASN A 215 5.43 6.20 0.85
CA ASN A 215 4.38 5.26 1.27
C ASN A 215 2.99 5.92 1.41
N ASP A 216 2.74 6.96 0.62
CA ASP A 216 1.48 7.67 0.54
C ASP A 216 0.45 6.93 -0.33
N LYS A 217 -0.83 7.35 -0.22
CA LYS A 217 -1.87 6.98 -1.18
C LYS A 217 -1.55 7.58 -2.55
N ILE A 218 -1.70 6.78 -3.61
CA ILE A 218 -1.30 7.15 -4.97
C ILE A 218 -2.54 7.65 -5.71
N PRO A 219 -2.58 8.89 -6.20
CA PRO A 219 -3.66 9.35 -7.06
C PRO A 219 -3.73 8.50 -8.33
N LEU A 220 -4.95 8.13 -8.75
CA LEU A 220 -5.14 7.31 -9.96
C LEU A 220 -4.53 7.98 -11.19
N ASP A 221 -4.64 9.29 -11.31
CA ASP A 221 -4.09 10.07 -12.44
C ASP A 221 -2.57 9.95 -12.54
N SER A 222 -1.87 9.74 -11.42
CA SER A 222 -0.41 9.57 -11.42
C SER A 222 0.07 8.39 -12.26
N ILE A 223 -0.73 7.32 -12.37
CA ILE A 223 -0.34 6.15 -13.17
C ILE A 223 -0.63 6.32 -14.67
N TYR A 224 -1.44 7.32 -15.06
CA TYR A 224 -1.78 7.63 -16.44
C TYR A 224 -0.84 8.65 -17.08
N ASN A 225 -0.25 9.54 -16.29
CA ASN A 225 0.54 10.68 -16.75
C ASN A 225 2.04 10.39 -16.90
N ILE A 226 2.48 9.16 -16.71
CA ILE A 226 3.89 8.78 -16.89
C ILE A 226 4.11 8.39 -18.36
N LYS A 227 4.84 9.25 -19.04
CA LYS A 227 5.35 9.04 -20.41
C LYS A 227 6.49 8.02 -20.46
#